data_495c82c94d6a456993d9f21a27e8055d
#
_entry.id   495c82c94d6a456993d9f21a27e8055d
#
_cell.length_a   1.000
_cell.length_b   1.000
_cell.length_c   1.000
_cell.angle_alpha   90.00
_cell.angle_beta   90.00
_cell.angle_gamma   90.00
#
_symmetry.space_group_name_H-M   'P 1'
#
loop_
_entity.id
_entity.type
_entity.pdbx_description
1 polymer ?
#
loop_
_entity_poly.entity_id
_entity_poly.type
_entity_poly.pdbx_seq_one_letter_code
_entity_poly.pdbx_strand_id
1 'polypeptide(L)'
;MERLVGSEMCIRDRNKNRITSAFKNNKLAKEINSGLAFKLTDDQVSAYEEISADIATQTPMLRLLQGDVGSGKTIVAGLVAAHVVEDKKQVAILAPTTILANQHYQNFVEWFGEEEVQLLTSKIPVKEKRLIYENIAEGKTKIIIGTHAVFQEGVTYKDLSLVIYDEQHRFGVSQRLKLKEKAEDYPHQLLLSATPIPRTMAMGVLSGLDISTIKSLPPNRTPIVTTTLPNNRRDALINRIKSAISKNSQVYWVCPLIDESESELIGIEDLEKILKKEFDSKDYEIIHGKMKDTDKQKILSDFKDKKTKILLATTVIEVGIDVPDANIMVIENSE
;
A
#
# COMPACT_ATOMS: atom_id res chain seq x y z
N MET A 1 -38.18 -7.87 2.64
CA MET A 1 -37.13 -7.86 3.68
C MET A 1 -36.58 -9.25 4.03
N GLU A 2 -37.36 -10.30 3.95
CA GLU A 2 -36.92 -11.67 4.30
C GLU A 2 -35.90 -12.34 3.36
N ARG A 3 -35.78 -11.93 2.10
CA ARG A 3 -34.81 -12.51 1.15
C ARG A 3 -33.34 -12.10 1.37
N LEU A 4 -33.10 -10.95 2.01
CA LEU A 4 -31.74 -10.47 2.29
C LEU A 4 -31.10 -11.17 3.50
N VAL A 5 -31.88 -11.48 4.53
CA VAL A 5 -31.43 -12.20 5.75
C VAL A 5 -30.96 -13.62 5.42
N GLY A 6 -31.65 -14.30 4.50
CA GLY A 6 -31.25 -15.64 4.03
C GLY A 6 -29.92 -15.66 3.25
N SER A 7 -29.56 -14.59 2.53
CA SER A 7 -28.33 -14.53 1.77
C SER A 7 -27.09 -14.28 2.66
N GLU A 8 -27.21 -13.46 3.71
CA GLU A 8 -26.14 -13.20 4.66
C GLU A 8 -25.81 -14.43 5.52
N MET A 9 -26.85 -15.16 5.96
CA MET A 9 -26.68 -16.41 6.67
C MET A 9 -26.03 -17.49 5.82
N CYS A 10 -26.37 -17.59 4.52
CA CYS A 10 -25.75 -18.52 3.58
C CYS A 10 -24.28 -18.19 3.28
N ILE A 11 -23.87 -16.91 3.27
CA ILE A 11 -22.47 -16.52 3.03
C ILE A 11 -21.60 -16.81 4.26
N ARG A 12 -22.11 -16.54 5.46
CA ARG A 12 -21.43 -16.85 6.73
C ARG A 12 -21.29 -18.37 6.95
N ASP A 13 -22.30 -19.15 6.58
CA ASP A 13 -22.25 -20.61 6.64
C ASP A 13 -21.35 -21.23 5.58
N ARG A 14 -21.23 -20.63 4.38
CA ARG A 14 -20.26 -21.10 3.36
C ARG A 14 -18.80 -20.96 3.81
N ASN A 15 -18.49 -19.99 4.64
CA ASN A 15 -17.14 -19.84 5.20
C ASN A 15 -16.86 -20.81 6.37
N LYS A 16 -17.86 -21.26 7.10
CA LYS A 16 -17.71 -22.21 8.22
C LYS A 16 -17.26 -23.60 7.79
N ASN A 17 -17.48 -24.00 6.56
CA ASN A 17 -17.07 -25.31 6.01
C ASN A 17 -15.71 -25.27 5.30
N ARG A 18 -14.99 -24.14 5.35
CA ARG A 18 -13.67 -23.98 4.74
C ARG A 18 -12.62 -24.07 5.83
N ILE A 19 -11.62 -24.90 5.58
CA ILE A 19 -10.52 -25.11 6.51
C ILE A 19 -9.32 -24.32 6.01
N THR A 20 -8.58 -23.74 6.93
CA THR A 20 -7.30 -23.05 6.70
C THR A 20 -6.29 -23.51 7.74
N SER A 21 -5.02 -23.20 7.53
CA SER A 21 -3.97 -23.42 8.51
C SER A 21 -4.13 -22.44 9.69
N ALA A 22 -3.92 -22.91 10.90
CA ALA A 22 -3.94 -22.08 12.12
C ALA A 22 -2.52 -21.75 12.58
N PHE A 23 -2.22 -20.47 12.79
CA PHE A 23 -0.89 -19.97 13.13
C PHE A 23 -0.87 -19.46 14.57
N LYS A 24 -0.22 -20.19 15.47
CA LYS A 24 -0.15 -19.89 16.92
C LYS A 24 1.24 -19.45 17.37
N ASN A 25 2.28 -19.74 16.57
CA ASN A 25 3.64 -19.35 16.87
C ASN A 25 3.81 -17.85 16.65
N ASN A 26 4.54 -17.17 17.52
CA ASN A 26 4.76 -15.72 17.46
C ASN A 26 6.19 -15.31 17.84
N LYS A 27 7.12 -16.25 17.84
CA LYS A 27 8.51 -15.97 18.20
C LYS A 27 9.15 -14.98 17.21
N LEU A 28 9.03 -15.26 15.91
CA LEU A 28 9.57 -14.39 14.85
C LEU A 28 8.90 -13.00 14.90
N ALA A 29 7.59 -12.92 15.14
CA ALA A 29 6.91 -11.63 15.29
C ALA A 29 7.44 -10.83 16.49
N LYS A 30 7.75 -11.48 17.61
CA LYS A 30 8.37 -10.84 18.77
C LYS A 30 9.80 -10.39 18.50
N GLU A 31 10.58 -11.17 17.76
CA GLU A 31 11.95 -10.82 17.36
C GLU A 31 11.93 -9.59 16.46
N ILE A 32 11.07 -9.55 15.43
CA ILE A 32 10.89 -8.38 14.57
C ILE A 32 10.47 -7.17 15.40
N ASN A 33 9.44 -7.30 16.25
CA ASN A 33 8.95 -6.19 17.06
C ASN A 33 10.03 -5.64 18.01
N SER A 34 10.87 -6.49 18.58
CA SER A 34 11.97 -6.07 19.45
C SER A 34 13.12 -5.38 18.70
N GLY A 35 13.30 -5.67 17.42
CA GLY A 35 14.29 -5.06 16.53
C GLY A 35 13.87 -3.71 15.95
N LEU A 36 12.60 -3.30 16.11
CA LEU A 36 12.14 -2.01 15.60
C LEU A 36 12.79 -0.83 16.36
N ALA A 37 13.12 0.22 15.61
CA ALA A 37 13.65 1.46 16.17
C ALA A 37 12.60 2.30 16.94
N PHE A 38 11.34 1.86 16.97
CA PHE A 38 10.20 2.53 17.59
C PHE A 38 9.31 1.52 18.31
N LYS A 39 8.46 2.01 19.20
CA LYS A 39 7.44 1.18 19.86
C LYS A 39 6.12 1.28 19.09
N LEU A 40 5.42 0.17 18.99
CA LEU A 40 4.06 0.16 18.45
C LEU A 40 3.13 1.03 19.33
N THR A 41 2.18 1.69 18.68
CA THR A 41 1.08 2.38 19.38
C THR A 41 0.07 1.37 19.92
N ASP A 42 -0.74 1.77 20.91
CA ASP A 42 -1.75 0.89 21.49
C ASP A 42 -2.74 0.38 20.44
N ASP A 43 -3.12 1.22 19.48
CA ASP A 43 -4.01 0.82 18.40
C ASP A 43 -3.35 -0.20 17.45
N GLN A 44 -2.04 -0.07 17.19
CA GLN A 44 -1.28 -1.05 16.39
C GLN A 44 -1.18 -2.39 17.11
N VAL A 45 -0.94 -2.36 18.42
CA VAL A 45 -0.91 -3.58 19.26
C VAL A 45 -2.28 -4.23 19.26
N SER A 46 -3.36 -3.48 19.52
CA SER A 46 -4.73 -4.01 19.52
C SER A 46 -5.10 -4.63 18.16
N ALA A 47 -4.80 -3.95 17.06
CA ALA A 47 -5.05 -4.46 15.72
C ALA A 47 -4.26 -5.74 15.44
N TYR A 48 -2.99 -5.80 15.85
CA TYR A 48 -2.15 -6.99 15.72
C TYR A 48 -2.72 -8.16 16.54
N GLU A 49 -3.16 -7.93 17.77
CA GLU A 49 -3.75 -8.97 18.63
C GLU A 49 -5.06 -9.52 18.05
N GLU A 50 -5.95 -8.65 17.55
CA GLU A 50 -7.19 -9.04 16.88
C GLU A 50 -6.92 -9.94 15.67
N ILE A 51 -5.98 -9.54 14.80
CA ILE A 51 -5.62 -10.30 13.60
C ILE A 51 -4.94 -11.62 13.97
N SER A 52 -4.07 -11.60 14.99
CA SER A 52 -3.38 -12.80 15.47
C SER A 52 -4.35 -13.82 16.05
N ALA A 53 -5.39 -13.37 16.73
CA ALA A 53 -6.45 -14.24 17.23
C ALA A 53 -7.23 -14.93 16.10
N ASP A 54 -7.50 -14.20 15.00
CA ASP A 54 -8.18 -14.78 13.84
C ASP A 54 -7.33 -15.83 13.14
N ILE A 55 -6.05 -15.52 12.83
CA ILE A 55 -5.18 -16.47 12.13
C ILE A 55 -4.79 -17.68 12.99
N ALA A 56 -5.00 -17.62 14.30
CA ALA A 56 -4.81 -18.76 15.20
C ALA A 56 -5.95 -19.79 15.13
N THR A 57 -6.98 -19.54 14.33
CA THR A 57 -8.12 -20.44 14.10
C THR A 57 -8.03 -21.15 12.76
N GLN A 58 -8.75 -22.25 12.61
CA GLN A 58 -8.89 -22.95 11.32
C GLN A 58 -9.97 -22.32 10.41
N THR A 59 -10.53 -21.18 10.77
CA THR A 59 -11.51 -20.45 9.96
C THR A 59 -10.78 -19.40 9.13
N PRO A 60 -10.93 -19.38 7.81
CA PRO A 60 -10.28 -18.38 6.96
C PRO A 60 -10.66 -16.97 7.37
N MET A 61 -9.68 -16.18 7.79
CA MET A 61 -9.86 -14.75 8.10
C MET A 61 -10.12 -13.95 6.83
N LEU A 62 -11.09 -13.04 6.89
CA LEU A 62 -11.25 -11.94 5.95
C LEU A 62 -11.36 -10.65 6.77
N ARG A 63 -10.27 -9.90 6.89
CA ARG A 63 -10.20 -8.73 7.75
C ARG A 63 -9.64 -7.52 7.03
N LEU A 64 -10.23 -6.36 7.29
CA LEU A 64 -9.76 -5.05 6.86
C LEU A 64 -8.99 -4.38 8.00
N LEU A 65 -7.74 -4.05 7.76
CA LEU A 65 -6.95 -3.16 8.60
C LEU A 65 -7.00 -1.75 8.03
N GLN A 66 -7.73 -0.88 8.70
CA GLN A 66 -7.97 0.49 8.30
C GLN A 66 -7.15 1.45 9.16
N GLY A 67 -6.58 2.48 8.55
CA GLY A 67 -5.85 3.53 9.25
C GLY A 67 -5.30 4.54 8.26
N ASP A 68 -5.05 5.76 8.70
CA ASP A 68 -4.53 6.83 7.86
C ASP A 68 -3.17 6.48 7.21
N VAL A 69 -2.76 7.23 6.19
CA VAL A 69 -1.43 7.09 5.59
C VAL A 69 -0.37 7.29 6.68
N GLY A 70 0.60 6.34 6.75
CA GLY A 70 1.64 6.37 7.78
C GLY A 70 1.18 6.00 9.19
N SER A 71 -0.02 5.44 9.39
CA SER A 71 -0.47 4.88 10.69
C SER A 71 0.25 3.59 11.08
N GLY A 72 1.09 3.03 10.19
CA GLY A 72 1.84 1.81 10.45
C GLY A 72 1.11 0.51 10.11
N LYS A 73 0.15 0.53 9.18
CA LYS A 73 -0.52 -0.69 8.68
C LYS A 73 0.47 -1.76 8.21
N THR A 74 1.53 -1.33 7.54
CA THR A 74 2.55 -2.22 6.95
C THR A 74 3.31 -3.02 8.02
N ILE A 75 3.67 -2.38 9.15
CA ILE A 75 4.35 -3.13 10.23
C ILE A 75 3.41 -4.14 10.89
N VAL A 76 2.14 -3.80 11.11
CA VAL A 76 1.14 -4.75 11.63
C VAL A 76 1.01 -5.93 10.68
N ALA A 77 0.91 -5.69 9.37
CA ALA A 77 0.86 -6.74 8.35
C ALA A 77 2.14 -7.58 8.33
N GLY A 78 3.32 -6.98 8.53
CA GLY A 78 4.60 -7.70 8.67
C GLY A 78 4.64 -8.62 9.88
N LEU A 79 4.17 -8.14 11.04
CA LEU A 79 4.10 -8.98 12.25
C LEU A 79 3.12 -10.15 12.08
N VAL A 80 2.00 -9.94 11.39
CA VAL A 80 1.05 -11.02 11.04
C VAL A 80 1.69 -12.02 10.07
N ALA A 81 2.41 -11.54 9.05
CA ALA A 81 3.13 -12.39 8.12
C ALA A 81 4.19 -13.27 8.82
N ALA A 82 4.80 -12.76 9.89
CA ALA A 82 5.80 -13.48 10.66
C ALA A 82 5.27 -14.80 11.26
N HIS A 83 4.01 -14.85 11.70
CA HIS A 83 3.39 -16.10 12.18
C HIS A 83 3.37 -17.18 11.08
N VAL A 84 3.03 -16.78 9.86
CA VAL A 84 2.89 -17.68 8.71
C VAL A 84 4.27 -18.16 8.24
N VAL A 85 5.26 -17.26 8.20
CA VAL A 85 6.64 -17.56 7.81
C VAL A 85 7.31 -18.47 8.84
N GLU A 86 7.07 -18.28 10.15
CA GLU A 86 7.59 -19.12 11.21
C GLU A 86 7.16 -20.59 11.04
N ASP A 87 5.93 -20.83 10.59
CA ASP A 87 5.40 -22.15 10.26
C ASP A 87 5.78 -22.61 8.83
N LYS A 88 6.75 -21.94 8.19
CA LYS A 88 7.30 -22.24 6.86
C LYS A 88 6.27 -22.19 5.72
N LYS A 89 5.13 -21.52 5.93
CA LYS A 89 4.11 -21.27 4.93
C LYS A 89 4.39 -19.99 4.14
N GLN A 90 3.62 -19.77 3.07
CA GLN A 90 3.85 -18.66 2.16
C GLN A 90 2.85 -17.53 2.33
N VAL A 91 3.33 -16.32 2.13
CA VAL A 91 2.58 -15.06 2.16
C VAL A 91 2.69 -14.36 0.81
N ALA A 92 1.57 -13.94 0.25
CA ALA A 92 1.54 -13.10 -0.94
C ALA A 92 1.11 -11.67 -0.55
N ILE A 93 1.87 -10.66 -0.99
CA ILE A 93 1.59 -9.25 -0.74
C ILE A 93 1.38 -8.56 -2.08
N LEU A 94 0.22 -7.95 -2.23
CA LEU A 94 -0.17 -7.26 -3.44
C LEU A 94 -0.19 -5.77 -3.22
N ALA A 95 0.60 -5.08 -4.04
CA ALA A 95 0.61 -3.62 -4.11
C ALA A 95 0.02 -3.15 -5.45
N PRO A 96 -0.68 -2.00 -5.47
CA PRO A 96 -1.31 -1.50 -6.69
C PRO A 96 -0.29 -1.08 -7.76
N THR A 97 0.91 -0.68 -7.35
CA THR A 97 1.95 -0.20 -8.25
C THR A 97 3.31 -0.83 -7.97
N THR A 98 4.17 -0.80 -8.98
CA THR A 98 5.56 -1.30 -8.86
C THR A 98 6.34 -0.50 -7.80
N ILE A 99 6.04 0.78 -7.63
CA ILE A 99 6.73 1.64 -6.65
C ILE A 99 6.39 1.17 -5.23
N LEU A 100 5.11 0.98 -4.93
CA LEU A 100 4.66 0.47 -3.63
C LEU A 100 5.12 -0.97 -3.39
N ALA A 101 5.14 -1.81 -4.43
CA ALA A 101 5.68 -3.16 -4.33
C ALA A 101 7.17 -3.15 -3.94
N ASN A 102 7.98 -2.24 -4.54
CA ASN A 102 9.38 -2.07 -4.15
C ASN A 102 9.54 -1.56 -2.71
N GLN A 103 8.70 -0.61 -2.29
CA GLN A 103 8.72 -0.10 -0.91
C GLN A 103 8.41 -1.21 0.10
N HIS A 104 7.37 -2.01 -0.16
CA HIS A 104 7.07 -3.18 0.67
C HIS A 104 8.24 -4.18 0.64
N TYR A 105 8.83 -4.45 -0.52
CA TYR A 105 9.95 -5.35 -0.64
C TYR A 105 11.12 -4.93 0.26
N GLN A 106 11.51 -3.65 0.23
CA GLN A 106 12.58 -3.13 1.08
C GLN A 106 12.29 -3.33 2.57
N ASN A 107 11.08 -2.99 3.02
CA ASN A 107 10.67 -3.14 4.42
C ASN A 107 10.69 -4.63 4.84
N PHE A 108 10.18 -5.51 3.99
CA PHE A 108 10.10 -6.93 4.32
C PHE A 108 11.47 -7.61 4.27
N VAL A 109 12.36 -7.19 3.36
CA VAL A 109 13.76 -7.66 3.35
C VAL A 109 14.47 -7.26 4.65
N GLU A 110 14.25 -6.05 5.16
CA GLU A 110 14.80 -5.60 6.44
C GLU A 110 14.34 -6.48 7.61
N TRP A 111 13.08 -6.93 7.60
CA TRP A 111 12.50 -7.70 8.71
C TRP A 111 12.74 -9.22 8.60
N PHE A 112 12.79 -9.78 7.40
CA PHE A 112 12.82 -11.23 7.15
C PHE A 112 14.10 -11.72 6.49
N GLY A 113 14.92 -10.84 5.91
CA GLY A 113 16.09 -11.18 5.12
C GLY A 113 15.77 -11.37 3.63
N GLU A 114 16.78 -11.15 2.80
CA GLU A 114 16.65 -11.18 1.32
C GLU A 114 16.31 -12.58 0.79
N GLU A 115 16.74 -13.64 1.46
CA GLU A 115 16.50 -15.03 1.05
C GLU A 115 15.02 -15.44 1.15
N GLU A 116 14.28 -14.86 2.09
CA GLU A 116 12.87 -15.20 2.35
C GLU A 116 11.89 -14.39 1.50
N VAL A 117 12.34 -13.26 0.93
CA VAL A 117 11.48 -12.28 0.27
C VAL A 117 11.80 -12.18 -1.21
N GLN A 118 10.79 -12.24 -2.06
CA GLN A 118 10.94 -12.09 -3.50
C GLN A 118 10.00 -11.02 -4.05
N LEU A 119 10.56 -10.11 -4.83
CA LEU A 119 9.77 -9.15 -5.62
C LEU A 119 9.39 -9.77 -6.97
N LEU A 120 8.11 -9.71 -7.31
CA LEU A 120 7.56 -10.21 -8.57
C LEU A 120 6.79 -9.11 -9.30
N THR A 121 7.41 -8.56 -10.36
CA THR A 121 6.80 -7.53 -11.20
C THR A 121 6.83 -7.93 -12.67
N SER A 122 6.09 -7.21 -13.51
CA SER A 122 6.04 -7.46 -14.96
C SER A 122 7.39 -7.21 -15.66
N LYS A 123 8.27 -6.43 -15.05
CA LYS A 123 9.55 -5.98 -15.64
C LYS A 123 10.70 -6.97 -15.49
N ILE A 124 10.54 -8.03 -14.71
CA ILE A 124 11.60 -9.03 -14.49
C ILE A 124 11.85 -9.79 -15.81
N PRO A 125 13.12 -9.96 -16.22
CA PRO A 125 13.48 -10.73 -17.40
C PRO A 125 12.94 -12.17 -17.35
N VAL A 126 12.55 -12.72 -18.50
CA VAL A 126 11.93 -14.06 -18.59
C VAL A 126 12.78 -15.16 -17.95
N LYS A 127 14.12 -15.09 -18.11
CA LYS A 127 15.04 -16.05 -17.51
C LYS A 127 15.02 -16.03 -15.99
N GLU A 128 14.97 -14.85 -15.39
CA GLU A 128 14.92 -14.68 -13.95
C GLU A 128 13.54 -15.07 -13.40
N LYS A 129 12.46 -14.76 -14.13
CA LYS A 129 11.10 -15.17 -13.74
C LYS A 129 10.98 -16.67 -13.55
N ARG A 130 11.64 -17.46 -14.41
CA ARG A 130 11.57 -18.92 -14.31
C ARG A 130 12.15 -19.41 -12.99
N LEU A 131 13.32 -18.94 -12.60
CA LEU A 131 13.96 -19.28 -11.33
C LEU A 131 13.12 -18.85 -10.13
N ILE A 132 12.53 -17.64 -10.21
CA ILE A 132 11.62 -17.14 -9.17
C ILE A 132 10.41 -18.06 -9.03
N TYR A 133 9.78 -18.48 -10.14
CA TYR A 133 8.64 -19.38 -10.12
C TYR A 133 8.97 -20.75 -9.55
N GLU A 134 10.15 -21.29 -9.87
CA GLU A 134 10.66 -22.54 -9.32
C GLU A 134 10.84 -22.40 -7.78
N ASN A 135 11.47 -21.34 -7.31
CA ASN A 135 11.66 -21.08 -5.87
C ASN A 135 10.34 -20.94 -5.11
N ILE A 136 9.33 -20.29 -5.72
CA ILE A 136 7.99 -20.16 -5.14
C ILE A 136 7.32 -21.54 -5.07
N ALA A 137 7.36 -22.30 -6.15
CA ALA A 137 6.74 -23.64 -6.24
C ALA A 137 7.40 -24.67 -5.29
N GLU A 138 8.69 -24.56 -5.04
CA GLU A 138 9.41 -25.36 -4.07
C GLU A 138 9.21 -24.88 -2.61
N GLY A 139 8.64 -23.71 -2.42
CA GLY A 139 8.44 -23.11 -1.10
C GLY A 139 9.75 -22.61 -0.46
N LYS A 140 10.78 -22.35 -1.23
CA LYS A 140 12.02 -21.72 -0.78
C LYS A 140 11.77 -20.26 -0.40
N THR A 141 11.05 -19.54 -1.26
CA THR A 141 10.61 -18.17 -0.98
C THR A 141 9.35 -18.20 -0.13
N LYS A 142 9.35 -17.48 0.98
CA LYS A 142 8.21 -17.41 1.92
C LYS A 142 7.32 -16.21 1.67
N ILE A 143 7.88 -15.08 1.28
CA ILE A 143 7.13 -13.84 1.08
C ILE A 143 7.28 -13.40 -0.38
N ILE A 144 6.16 -13.32 -1.08
CA ILE A 144 6.11 -12.92 -2.48
C ILE A 144 5.37 -11.58 -2.55
N ILE A 145 6.11 -10.54 -2.95
CA ILE A 145 5.59 -9.17 -3.04
C ILE A 145 5.51 -8.77 -4.50
N GLY A 146 4.42 -8.18 -4.92
CA GLY A 146 4.33 -7.71 -6.30
C GLY A 146 3.01 -7.05 -6.64
N THR A 147 2.85 -6.82 -7.94
CA THR A 147 1.62 -6.30 -8.52
C THR A 147 0.78 -7.45 -9.10
N HIS A 148 0.05 -7.23 -10.17
CA HIS A 148 -0.72 -8.28 -10.88
C HIS A 148 0.10 -9.52 -11.26
N ALA A 149 1.43 -9.41 -11.32
CA ALA A 149 2.31 -10.53 -11.65
C ALA A 149 2.17 -11.72 -10.68
N VAL A 150 1.81 -11.45 -9.43
CA VAL A 150 1.57 -12.45 -8.37
C VAL A 150 0.39 -13.38 -8.69
N PHE A 151 -0.56 -12.94 -9.53
CA PHE A 151 -1.74 -13.71 -9.96
C PHE A 151 -1.53 -14.45 -11.29
N GLN A 152 -0.44 -14.25 -12.01
CA GLN A 152 -0.24 -14.83 -13.33
C GLN A 152 -0.29 -16.36 -13.27
N GLU A 153 -0.84 -16.98 -14.32
CA GLU A 153 -1.07 -18.45 -14.38
C GLU A 153 0.20 -19.26 -14.13
N GLY A 154 1.37 -18.75 -14.52
CA GLY A 154 2.66 -19.42 -14.32
C GLY A 154 3.16 -19.45 -12.87
N VAL A 155 2.54 -18.71 -11.94
CA VAL A 155 2.95 -18.70 -10.53
C VAL A 155 2.18 -19.79 -9.78
N THR A 156 2.88 -20.79 -9.29
CA THR A 156 2.35 -21.85 -8.43
C THR A 156 2.94 -21.71 -7.05
N TYR A 157 2.08 -21.67 -6.03
CA TYR A 157 2.48 -21.62 -4.63
C TYR A 157 2.50 -23.04 -4.08
N LYS A 158 3.46 -23.34 -3.21
CA LYS A 158 3.49 -24.62 -2.48
C LYS A 158 2.47 -24.64 -1.34
N ASP A 159 2.47 -23.57 -0.53
CA ASP A 159 1.72 -23.51 0.73
C ASP A 159 1.26 -22.06 1.02
N LEU A 160 0.52 -21.44 0.09
CA LEU A 160 0.01 -20.08 0.26
C LEU A 160 -1.06 -20.04 1.35
N SER A 161 -0.78 -19.37 2.46
CA SER A 161 -1.66 -19.37 3.64
C SER A 161 -2.12 -17.97 4.08
N LEU A 162 -1.47 -16.91 3.61
CA LEU A 162 -1.88 -15.54 3.86
C LEU A 162 -1.74 -14.69 2.59
N VAL A 163 -2.76 -13.90 2.32
CA VAL A 163 -2.74 -12.89 1.25
C VAL A 163 -3.01 -11.52 1.84
N ILE A 164 -2.10 -10.59 1.60
CA ILE A 164 -2.21 -9.19 2.02
C ILE A 164 -2.45 -8.33 0.78
N TYR A 165 -3.52 -7.55 0.78
CA TYR A 165 -3.86 -6.62 -0.29
C TYR A 165 -3.67 -5.20 0.21
N ASP A 166 -2.71 -4.47 -0.35
CA ASP A 166 -2.55 -3.06 -0.07
C ASP A 166 -3.45 -2.23 -1.00
N GLU A 167 -4.11 -1.21 -0.44
CA GLU A 167 -5.10 -0.36 -1.15
C GLU A 167 -6.17 -1.18 -1.91
N GLN A 168 -6.91 -1.95 -1.15
CA GLN A 168 -7.91 -2.93 -1.64
C GLN A 168 -8.82 -2.42 -2.76
N HIS A 169 -9.21 -1.14 -2.75
CA HIS A 169 -10.17 -0.58 -3.72
C HIS A 169 -9.68 -0.66 -5.18
N ARG A 170 -8.38 -0.89 -5.39
CA ARG A 170 -7.75 -1.05 -6.71
C ARG A 170 -7.75 -2.47 -7.26
N PHE A 171 -8.16 -3.45 -6.46
CA PHE A 171 -8.19 -4.85 -6.88
C PHE A 171 -9.63 -5.34 -7.13
N GLY A 172 -9.89 -5.82 -8.35
CA GLY A 172 -11.20 -6.38 -8.72
C GLY A 172 -11.53 -7.69 -7.99
N VAL A 173 -12.83 -8.01 -7.88
CA VAL A 173 -13.33 -9.25 -7.26
C VAL A 173 -12.73 -10.49 -7.93
N SER A 174 -12.58 -10.48 -9.27
CA SER A 174 -12.01 -11.59 -10.05
C SER A 174 -10.55 -11.89 -9.71
N GLN A 175 -9.76 -10.87 -9.35
CA GLN A 175 -8.35 -11.03 -8.98
C GLN A 175 -8.20 -11.70 -7.61
N ARG A 176 -9.08 -11.36 -6.66
CA ARG A 176 -9.11 -11.99 -5.34
C ARG A 176 -9.50 -13.47 -5.41
N LEU A 177 -10.40 -13.82 -6.33
CA LEU A 177 -10.78 -15.22 -6.56
C LEU A 177 -9.61 -16.05 -7.10
N LYS A 178 -8.82 -15.52 -8.03
CA LYS A 178 -7.68 -16.23 -8.64
C LYS A 178 -6.60 -16.66 -7.62
N LEU A 179 -6.33 -15.89 -6.57
CA LEU A 179 -5.39 -16.32 -5.54
C LEU A 179 -5.94 -17.41 -4.63
N LYS A 180 -7.26 -17.42 -4.42
CA LYS A 180 -7.90 -18.52 -3.69
C LYS A 180 -7.78 -19.85 -4.43
N GLU A 181 -7.82 -19.82 -5.76
CA GLU A 181 -7.71 -21.01 -6.61
C GLU A 181 -6.29 -21.57 -6.67
N LYS A 182 -5.29 -20.77 -6.29
CA LYS A 182 -3.86 -21.15 -6.27
C LYS A 182 -3.38 -21.76 -4.95
N ALA A 183 -4.19 -21.77 -3.93
CA ALA A 183 -3.89 -22.34 -2.64
C ALA A 183 -4.62 -23.69 -2.49
N GLU A 184 -3.95 -24.69 -1.85
CA GLU A 184 -4.59 -25.96 -1.49
C GLU A 184 -5.71 -25.74 -0.48
N ASP A 185 -5.42 -24.97 0.58
CA ASP A 185 -6.36 -24.51 1.59
C ASP A 185 -6.79 -23.06 1.30
N TYR A 186 -7.89 -22.62 1.94
CA TYR A 186 -8.29 -21.22 1.85
C TYR A 186 -7.32 -20.31 2.62
N PRO A 187 -6.57 -19.42 1.94
CA PRO A 187 -5.65 -18.53 2.63
C PRO A 187 -6.41 -17.50 3.46
N HIS A 188 -5.85 -17.10 4.61
CA HIS A 188 -6.27 -15.91 5.31
C HIS A 188 -6.11 -14.68 4.43
N GLN A 189 -7.00 -13.71 4.54
CA GLN A 189 -6.95 -12.47 3.75
C GLN A 189 -6.95 -11.25 4.65
N LEU A 190 -5.91 -10.44 4.52
CA LEU A 190 -5.76 -9.16 5.19
C LEU A 190 -5.80 -8.05 4.15
N LEU A 191 -6.74 -7.14 4.30
CA LEU A 191 -6.94 -6.01 3.41
C LEU A 191 -6.43 -4.76 4.11
N LEU A 192 -5.57 -3.97 3.47
CA LEU A 192 -5.09 -2.71 4.01
C LEU A 192 -5.78 -1.56 3.28
N SER A 193 -6.22 -0.53 3.98
CA SER A 193 -6.79 0.68 3.37
C SER A 193 -6.45 1.93 4.17
N ALA A 194 -6.05 2.99 3.45
CA ALA A 194 -5.90 4.33 4.02
C ALA A 194 -7.22 5.10 4.03
N THR A 195 -8.18 4.71 3.16
CA THR A 195 -9.47 5.39 3.08
C THR A 195 -10.45 4.79 4.08
N PRO A 196 -11.16 5.61 4.87
CA PRO A 196 -12.22 5.13 5.73
C PRO A 196 -13.36 4.55 4.89
N ILE A 197 -13.61 3.26 5.03
CA ILE A 197 -14.80 2.64 4.43
C ILE A 197 -15.93 2.77 5.46
N PRO A 198 -17.04 3.48 5.16
CA PRO A 198 -18.17 3.56 6.09
C PRO A 198 -18.65 2.15 6.46
N ARG A 199 -18.83 1.91 7.75
CA ARG A 199 -19.24 0.58 8.26
C ARG A 199 -20.49 0.03 7.56
N THR A 200 -21.43 0.89 7.23
CA THR A 200 -22.65 0.55 6.48
C THR A 200 -22.35 0.03 5.08
N MET A 201 -21.34 0.57 4.41
CA MET A 201 -20.92 0.13 3.07
C MET A 201 -20.12 -1.18 3.15
N ALA A 202 -19.28 -1.34 4.16
CA ALA A 202 -18.53 -2.58 4.41
C ALA A 202 -19.47 -3.74 4.74
N MET A 203 -20.53 -3.52 5.52
CA MET A 203 -21.52 -4.53 5.88
C MET A 203 -22.43 -4.93 4.71
N GLY A 204 -22.73 -4.01 3.79
CA GLY A 204 -23.61 -4.28 2.65
C GLY A 204 -22.94 -4.98 1.47
N VAL A 205 -21.65 -4.70 1.23
CA VAL A 205 -20.91 -5.19 0.05
C VAL A 205 -20.00 -6.37 0.39
N LEU A 206 -19.53 -6.46 1.63
CA LEU A 206 -18.57 -7.46 2.10
C LEU A 206 -19.09 -8.14 3.39
N SER A 207 -20.22 -8.83 3.30
CA SER A 207 -20.74 -9.60 4.44
C SER A 207 -19.67 -10.60 4.93
N GLY A 208 -19.34 -10.53 6.23
CA GLY A 208 -18.30 -11.36 6.86
C GLY A 208 -16.90 -10.73 6.87
N LEU A 209 -16.76 -9.43 6.57
CA LEU A 209 -15.52 -8.68 6.73
C LEU A 209 -15.41 -8.15 8.17
N ASP A 210 -14.39 -8.59 8.88
CA ASP A 210 -14.01 -8.01 10.16
C ASP A 210 -13.13 -6.77 9.96
N ILE A 211 -13.19 -5.79 10.87
CA ILE A 211 -12.49 -4.51 10.72
C ILE A 211 -11.69 -4.22 11.99
N SER A 212 -10.39 -4.00 11.80
CA SER A 212 -9.49 -3.41 12.80
C SER A 212 -9.10 -2.00 12.37
N THR A 213 -9.06 -1.05 13.28
CA THR A 213 -8.81 0.37 12.95
C THR A 213 -7.67 0.93 13.79
N ILE A 214 -6.65 1.48 13.13
CA ILE A 214 -5.58 2.24 13.74
C ILE A 214 -5.96 3.71 13.64
N LYS A 215 -6.31 4.34 14.75
CA LYS A 215 -6.73 5.75 14.84
C LYS A 215 -5.58 6.66 15.22
N SER A 216 -4.68 6.18 16.08
CA SER A 216 -3.53 6.92 16.56
C SER A 216 -2.45 7.02 15.48
N LEU A 217 -1.87 8.20 15.36
CA LEU A 217 -0.67 8.39 14.56
C LEU A 217 0.58 8.03 15.39
N PRO A 218 1.64 7.51 14.76
CA PRO A 218 2.90 7.26 15.45
C PRO A 218 3.41 8.52 16.17
N PRO A 219 4.10 8.39 17.32
CA PRO A 219 4.72 9.51 18.00
C PRO A 219 5.69 10.24 17.06
N ASN A 220 5.75 11.57 17.17
CA ASN A 220 6.52 12.50 16.33
C ASN A 220 5.89 12.94 15.00
N ARG A 221 4.65 12.56 14.71
CA ARG A 221 3.93 13.09 13.55
C ARG A 221 3.19 14.38 13.96
N THR A 222 3.57 15.50 13.34
CA THR A 222 2.88 16.79 13.55
C THR A 222 1.52 16.77 12.88
N PRO A 223 0.48 17.38 13.51
CA PRO A 223 -0.82 17.49 12.88
C PRO A 223 -0.75 18.22 11.53
N ILE A 224 -1.50 17.73 10.56
CA ILE A 224 -1.60 18.36 9.24
C ILE A 224 -2.51 19.57 9.35
N VAL A 225 -2.04 20.73 8.87
CA VAL A 225 -2.83 21.94 8.78
C VAL A 225 -3.25 22.17 7.33
N THR A 226 -4.53 22.02 7.05
CA THR A 226 -5.11 22.27 5.72
C THR A 226 -5.70 23.67 5.67
N THR A 227 -5.36 24.44 4.64
CA THR A 227 -5.86 25.79 4.40
C THR A 227 -6.28 25.95 2.96
N THR A 228 -7.38 26.62 2.70
CA THR A 228 -7.81 27.01 1.36
C THR A 228 -7.29 28.42 1.05
N LEU A 229 -6.78 28.62 -0.16
CA LEU A 229 -6.29 29.91 -0.65
C LEU A 229 -6.98 30.25 -1.96
N PRO A 230 -7.58 31.43 -2.08
CA PRO A 230 -8.16 31.86 -3.36
C PRO A 230 -7.05 32.15 -4.38
N ASN A 231 -7.34 31.99 -5.68
CA ASN A 231 -6.39 32.14 -6.77
C ASN A 231 -5.67 33.50 -6.81
N ASN A 232 -6.31 34.56 -6.33
CA ASN A 232 -5.70 35.90 -6.25
C ASN A 232 -4.58 36.02 -5.18
N ARG A 233 -4.36 34.98 -4.35
CA ARG A 233 -3.27 34.90 -3.35
C ARG A 233 -2.15 33.94 -3.78
N ARG A 234 -2.06 33.60 -5.04
CA ARG A 234 -1.02 32.68 -5.55
C ARG A 234 0.42 33.15 -5.26
N ASP A 235 0.69 34.45 -5.34
CA ASP A 235 2.00 35.01 -4.99
C ASP A 235 2.36 34.74 -3.52
N ALA A 236 1.42 34.82 -2.61
CA ALA A 236 1.62 34.50 -1.21
C ALA A 236 1.95 32.98 -1.01
N LEU A 237 1.31 32.09 -1.77
CA LEU A 237 1.62 30.67 -1.79
C LEU A 237 3.04 30.42 -2.29
N ILE A 238 3.43 31.03 -3.42
CA ILE A 238 4.77 30.88 -3.99
C ILE A 238 5.84 31.34 -3.00
N ASN A 239 5.64 32.49 -2.36
CA ASN A 239 6.59 32.99 -1.34
C ASN A 239 6.70 32.05 -0.15
N ARG A 240 5.60 31.45 0.29
CA ARG A 240 5.59 30.42 1.35
C ARG A 240 6.36 29.18 0.94
N ILE A 241 6.18 28.71 -0.30
CA ILE A 241 6.91 27.57 -0.85
C ILE A 241 8.41 27.88 -0.92
N LYS A 242 8.81 29.06 -1.43
CA LYS A 242 10.23 29.50 -1.47
C LYS A 242 10.85 29.49 -0.06
N SER A 243 10.13 30.02 0.92
CA SER A 243 10.58 30.01 2.31
C SER A 243 10.70 28.60 2.90
N ALA A 244 9.83 27.68 2.50
CA ALA A 244 9.89 26.29 2.97
C ALA A 244 11.06 25.53 2.32
N ILE A 245 11.26 25.71 1.02
CA ILE A 245 12.39 25.11 0.28
C ILE A 245 13.72 25.57 0.82
N SER A 246 13.86 26.86 1.19
CA SER A 246 15.07 27.37 1.83
C SER A 246 15.38 26.74 3.20
N LYS A 247 14.37 26.11 3.83
CA LYS A 247 14.47 25.32 5.08
C LYS A 247 14.59 23.81 4.83
N ASN A 248 14.93 23.40 3.61
CA ASN A 248 15.04 22.01 3.18
C ASN A 248 13.73 21.20 3.16
N SER A 249 12.57 21.85 3.17
CA SER A 249 11.30 21.19 2.93
C SER A 249 11.14 20.85 1.45
N GLN A 250 10.41 19.74 1.18
CA GLN A 250 10.00 19.37 -0.17
C GLN A 250 8.48 19.55 -0.33
N VAL A 251 8.06 19.77 -1.57
CA VAL A 251 6.68 20.13 -1.90
C VAL A 251 6.14 19.19 -2.95
N TYR A 252 5.00 18.57 -2.65
CA TYR A 252 4.13 17.98 -3.66
C TYR A 252 3.19 19.04 -4.20
N TRP A 253 3.18 19.24 -5.51
CA TRP A 253 2.22 20.12 -6.17
C TRP A 253 1.34 19.29 -7.09
N VAL A 254 0.08 19.08 -6.69
CA VAL A 254 -0.86 18.21 -7.39
C VAL A 254 -1.80 19.05 -8.24
N CYS A 255 -1.86 18.73 -9.53
CA CYS A 255 -2.85 19.24 -10.46
C CYS A 255 -3.89 18.14 -10.72
N PRO A 256 -5.11 18.22 -10.16
CA PRO A 256 -6.15 17.26 -10.46
C PRO A 256 -6.55 17.35 -11.93
N LEU A 257 -6.89 16.22 -12.51
CA LEU A 257 -7.42 16.14 -13.88
C LEU A 257 -8.85 16.66 -13.89
N ILE A 258 -9.14 17.57 -14.81
CA ILE A 258 -10.49 18.07 -15.05
C ILE A 258 -11.26 17.17 -16.03
N ASP A 259 -10.55 16.41 -16.91
CA ASP A 259 -11.13 15.45 -17.85
C ASP A 259 -10.10 14.40 -18.30
N GLU A 260 -10.56 13.18 -18.64
CA GLU A 260 -9.72 12.07 -19.11
C GLU A 260 -9.17 12.24 -20.54
N SER A 261 -9.65 13.22 -21.31
CA SER A 261 -9.23 13.55 -22.66
C SER A 261 -8.17 14.67 -22.65
N GLU A 262 -7.53 15.01 -23.66
CA GLU A 262 -6.46 15.97 -23.98
C GLU A 262 -6.09 17.09 -22.95
N SER A 263 -6.93 17.36 -21.95
CA SER A 263 -6.77 18.44 -20.94
C SER A 263 -5.74 18.15 -19.83
N GLU A 264 -5.24 16.92 -19.71
CA GLU A 264 -4.19 16.56 -18.72
C GLU A 264 -2.94 17.45 -18.83
N LEU A 265 -2.55 17.76 -20.06
CA LEU A 265 -1.33 18.49 -20.35
C LEU A 265 -1.51 19.99 -20.16
N ILE A 266 -2.72 20.53 -20.38
CA ILE A 266 -2.97 21.98 -20.34
C ILE A 266 -2.79 22.54 -18.93
N GLY A 267 -3.33 21.88 -17.93
CA GLY A 267 -3.19 22.30 -16.51
C GLY A 267 -1.74 22.22 -16.02
N ILE A 268 -1.00 21.18 -16.44
CA ILE A 268 0.44 21.03 -16.13
C ILE A 268 1.26 22.09 -16.83
N GLU A 269 1.01 22.36 -18.13
CA GLU A 269 1.76 23.34 -18.91
C GLU A 269 1.65 24.74 -18.32
N ASP A 270 0.49 25.15 -17.82
CA ASP A 270 0.30 26.45 -17.20
C ASP A 270 1.01 26.55 -15.84
N LEU A 271 0.96 25.49 -15.04
CA LEU A 271 1.75 25.42 -13.79
C LEU A 271 3.24 25.34 -14.07
N GLU A 272 3.67 24.64 -15.10
CA GLU A 272 5.07 24.61 -15.51
C GLU A 272 5.60 25.97 -15.91
N LYS A 273 4.80 26.80 -16.62
CA LYS A 273 5.16 28.20 -16.93
C LYS A 273 5.39 29.01 -15.66
N ILE A 274 4.54 28.80 -14.63
CA ILE A 274 4.70 29.45 -13.33
C ILE A 274 5.97 28.97 -12.65
N LEU A 275 6.23 27.65 -12.61
CA LEU A 275 7.42 27.09 -12.01
C LEU A 275 8.70 27.59 -12.69
N LYS A 276 8.72 27.62 -14.03
CA LYS A 276 9.85 28.15 -14.82
C LYS A 276 10.15 29.61 -14.53
N LYS A 277 9.14 30.41 -14.19
CA LYS A 277 9.30 31.82 -13.86
C LYS A 277 9.81 32.04 -12.44
N GLU A 278 9.36 31.19 -11.50
CA GLU A 278 9.50 31.44 -10.07
C GLU A 278 10.59 30.60 -9.39
N PHE A 279 11.01 29.49 -10.01
CA PHE A 279 11.97 28.52 -9.47
C PHE A 279 13.03 28.12 -10.50
N ASP A 280 14.20 27.72 -10.03
CA ASP A 280 15.26 27.19 -10.90
C ASP A 280 14.84 25.82 -11.48
N SER A 281 15.22 25.54 -12.72
CA SER A 281 14.89 24.29 -13.42
C SER A 281 15.37 23.01 -12.70
N LYS A 282 16.37 23.12 -11.85
CA LYS A 282 16.90 22.03 -11.02
C LYS A 282 16.05 21.74 -9.76
N ASP A 283 15.20 22.69 -9.35
CA ASP A 283 14.45 22.59 -8.10
C ASP A 283 13.11 21.88 -8.28
N TYR A 284 12.65 21.67 -9.51
CA TYR A 284 11.39 20.98 -9.75
C TYR A 284 11.49 19.90 -10.83
N GLU A 285 10.65 18.88 -10.70
CA GLU A 285 10.41 17.83 -11.69
C GLU A 285 8.92 17.65 -11.90
N ILE A 286 8.55 17.12 -13.06
CA ILE A 286 7.15 16.90 -13.44
C ILE A 286 6.92 15.41 -13.64
N ILE A 287 5.83 14.88 -13.08
CA ILE A 287 5.43 13.49 -13.25
C ILE A 287 3.95 13.41 -13.65
N HIS A 288 3.66 12.61 -14.69
CA HIS A 288 2.29 12.44 -15.19
C HIS A 288 2.04 11.02 -15.72
N GLY A 289 0.77 10.65 -15.93
CA GLY A 289 0.33 9.30 -16.30
C GLY A 289 0.98 8.71 -17.54
N LYS A 290 1.18 9.55 -18.56
CA LYS A 290 1.70 9.16 -19.89
C LYS A 290 3.20 8.87 -19.91
N MET A 291 3.95 9.17 -18.82
CA MET A 291 5.39 8.90 -18.74
C MET A 291 5.68 7.42 -18.59
N LYS A 292 6.84 6.98 -19.09
CA LYS A 292 7.33 5.61 -18.87
C LYS A 292 7.63 5.40 -17.38
N ASP A 293 7.34 4.23 -16.89
CA ASP A 293 7.57 3.91 -15.47
C ASP A 293 9.04 4.05 -15.03
N THR A 294 10.01 3.81 -15.94
CA THR A 294 11.44 4.02 -15.68
C THR A 294 11.74 5.46 -15.35
N ASP A 295 11.14 6.40 -16.10
CA ASP A 295 11.34 7.83 -15.91
C ASP A 295 10.65 8.29 -14.63
N LYS A 296 9.44 7.78 -14.37
CA LYS A 296 8.72 8.02 -13.10
C LYS A 296 9.55 7.58 -11.91
N GLN A 297 10.14 6.37 -11.95
CA GLN A 297 10.97 5.85 -10.86
C GLN A 297 12.21 6.70 -10.63
N LYS A 298 12.86 7.16 -11.71
CA LYS A 298 14.03 8.05 -11.61
C LYS A 298 13.67 9.37 -10.95
N ILE A 299 12.60 10.03 -11.42
CA ILE A 299 12.11 11.30 -10.85
C ILE A 299 11.78 11.14 -9.35
N LEU A 300 11.09 10.06 -8.99
CA LEU A 300 10.75 9.79 -7.58
C LEU A 300 11.97 9.50 -6.73
N SER A 301 12.98 8.79 -7.28
CA SER A 301 14.24 8.58 -6.58
C SER A 301 14.98 9.90 -6.39
N ASP A 302 15.08 10.73 -7.42
CA ASP A 302 15.74 12.03 -7.36
C ASP A 302 15.03 12.98 -6.37
N PHE A 303 13.70 12.91 -6.29
CA PHE A 303 12.92 13.64 -5.29
C PHE A 303 13.17 13.09 -3.88
N LYS A 304 13.17 11.79 -3.66
CA LYS A 304 13.49 11.15 -2.37
C LYS A 304 14.91 11.49 -1.91
N ASP A 305 15.86 11.51 -2.83
CA ASP A 305 17.27 11.87 -2.58
C ASP A 305 17.49 13.39 -2.40
N LYS A 306 16.41 14.20 -2.37
CA LYS A 306 16.44 15.68 -2.22
C LYS A 306 17.18 16.42 -3.34
N LYS A 307 17.38 15.79 -4.50
CA LYS A 307 17.97 16.46 -5.67
C LYS A 307 17.00 17.50 -6.26
N THR A 308 15.71 17.24 -6.12
CA THR A 308 14.63 18.16 -6.48
C THR A 308 13.79 18.54 -5.26
N LYS A 309 13.21 19.72 -5.24
CA LYS A 309 12.49 20.29 -4.10
C LYS A 309 10.97 20.30 -4.32
N ILE A 310 10.53 20.40 -5.56
CA ILE A 310 9.12 20.45 -5.93
C ILE A 310 8.85 19.29 -6.89
N LEU A 311 7.84 18.51 -6.60
CA LEU A 311 7.33 17.50 -7.52
C LEU A 311 5.93 17.91 -7.99
N LEU A 312 5.84 18.41 -9.23
CA LEU A 312 4.56 18.69 -9.88
C LEU A 312 4.00 17.40 -10.45
N ALA A 313 2.80 17.06 -10.06
CA ALA A 313 2.18 15.82 -10.46
C ALA A 313 0.72 15.97 -10.85
N THR A 314 0.26 15.11 -11.75
CA THR A 314 -1.18 14.83 -11.87
C THR A 314 -1.63 13.89 -10.75
N THR A 315 -2.89 13.48 -10.76
CA THR A 315 -3.47 12.48 -9.83
C THR A 315 -2.73 11.12 -9.79
N VAL A 316 -1.67 10.98 -10.61
CA VAL A 316 -0.83 9.78 -10.73
C VAL A 316 0.13 9.60 -9.53
N ILE A 317 0.35 10.62 -8.71
CA ILE A 317 1.02 10.39 -7.43
C ILE A 317 0.03 9.66 -6.53
N GLU A 318 0.13 8.36 -6.59
CA GLU A 318 -0.65 7.49 -5.74
C GLU A 318 -0.27 7.68 -4.28
N VAL A 319 -1.29 7.78 -3.46
CA VAL A 319 -1.19 7.79 -2.01
C VAL A 319 -0.24 6.68 -1.56
N GLY A 320 0.77 7.00 -0.76
CA GLY A 320 1.63 5.99 -0.14
C GLY A 320 3.12 6.06 -0.50
N ILE A 321 3.57 7.00 -1.35
CA ILE A 321 5.02 7.21 -1.52
C ILE A 321 5.56 7.91 -0.28
N ASP A 322 6.42 7.21 0.47
CA ASP A 322 7.01 7.74 1.68
C ASP A 322 8.22 8.63 1.35
N VAL A 323 8.02 9.94 1.47
CA VAL A 323 9.06 10.97 1.39
C VAL A 323 8.94 11.85 2.63
N PRO A 324 9.70 11.56 3.70
CA PRO A 324 9.55 12.21 5.01
C PRO A 324 9.68 13.73 4.99
N ASP A 325 10.50 14.27 4.10
CA ASP A 325 10.76 15.71 3.97
C ASP A 325 9.75 16.45 3.06
N ALA A 326 8.88 15.73 2.36
CA ALA A 326 7.79 16.30 1.59
C ALA A 326 6.59 16.63 2.49
N ASN A 327 6.76 17.67 3.29
CA ASN A 327 5.83 18.08 4.33
C ASN A 327 4.80 19.14 3.89
N ILE A 328 4.84 19.55 2.63
CA ILE A 328 3.89 20.49 2.03
C ILE A 328 3.23 19.83 0.82
N MET A 329 1.91 19.90 0.78
CA MET A 329 1.14 19.52 -0.40
C MET A 329 0.30 20.70 -0.86
N VAL A 330 0.41 21.04 -2.13
CA VAL A 330 -0.45 22.01 -2.81
C VAL A 330 -1.37 21.23 -3.74
N ILE A 331 -2.66 21.49 -3.67
CA ILE A 331 -3.66 20.87 -4.55
C ILE A 331 -4.36 22.00 -5.28
N GLU A 332 -4.23 22.03 -6.59
CA GLU A 332 -4.91 23.00 -7.45
C GLU A 332 -6.37 22.57 -7.65
N ASN A 333 -7.28 23.55 -7.79
CA ASN A 333 -8.69 23.32 -8.11
C ASN A 333 -9.32 22.18 -7.30
N SER A 334 -9.19 22.28 -5.98
CA SER A 334 -9.65 21.26 -5.02
C SER A 334 -11.17 21.31 -4.74
N GLU A 335 -11.97 21.84 -5.67
CA GLU A 335 -13.44 21.97 -5.56
C GLU A 335 -14.14 20.63 -5.79
#